data_fae653466c4e2fbe421caaf90982b56e
#
_entry.id   fae653466c4e2fbe421caaf90982b56e
#
_cell.length_a   1.000
_cell.length_b   1.000
_cell.length_c   1.000
_cell.angle_alpha   90.00
_cell.angle_beta   90.00
_cell.angle_gamma   90.00
#
_symmetry.space_group_name_H-M   'P 1'
#
loop_
_entity.id
_entity.type
_entity.pdbx_description
1 polymer ?
#
loop_
_entity_poly.entity_id
_entity_poly.type
_entity_poly.pdbx_seq_one_letter_code
_entity_poly.pdbx_strand_id
1 'polypeptide(L)'
;MWAVHADSIPNHMTVAAYLRKATDFEKAIEAVSNPELERLVAIRDVPGVQVPSNLEHAFAEAFDRFESLIWESQISAASPGRFRNLSLAHTGHPVKAMDPYLDKDPCRYSGADHLAFVHRSEVGRSQFIGTMLDQFKLTVGSGRLTVLVPPNRRDKPLVYPHRDTSIFEELRMDICLAVSPGVVLSIDGQDDLCFNPGECLWMNCSGYEHTLVNRNSCLGGRCSVHFSVWPWIEFDHLTRTYRPNRFYGCKHPIQMILDGDLTQ
;
A
#
# COMPACT_ATOMS: atom_id res chain seq x y z
N MET A 1 -20.72 17.91 -6.04
CA MET A 1 -19.62 16.94 -6.24
C MET A 1 -18.45 17.72 -6.80
N TRP A 2 -17.29 17.64 -6.17
CA TRP A 2 -16.08 18.37 -6.58
C TRP A 2 -15.26 17.54 -7.59
N ALA A 3 -14.41 18.24 -8.36
CA ALA A 3 -13.38 17.66 -9.20
C ALA A 3 -12.15 18.55 -9.16
N VAL A 4 -10.98 17.96 -8.98
CA VAL A 4 -9.70 18.67 -8.86
C VAL A 4 -8.76 18.17 -9.95
N HIS A 5 -8.35 19.06 -10.86
CA HIS A 5 -7.37 18.71 -11.89
C HIS A 5 -5.98 18.59 -11.25
N ALA A 6 -5.24 17.56 -11.61
CA ALA A 6 -3.92 17.29 -11.02
C ALA A 6 -2.96 18.49 -11.16
N ASP A 7 -2.99 19.19 -12.30
CA ASP A 7 -2.12 20.33 -12.55
C ASP A 7 -2.51 21.60 -11.78
N SER A 8 -3.70 21.62 -11.15
CA SER A 8 -4.12 22.73 -10.29
C SER A 8 -3.59 22.62 -8.86
N ILE A 9 -3.00 21.48 -8.51
CA ILE A 9 -2.43 21.26 -7.18
C ILE A 9 -1.09 21.98 -7.09
N PRO A 10 -0.88 22.87 -6.12
CA PRO A 10 0.38 23.60 -5.97
C PRO A 10 1.57 22.66 -5.72
N ASN A 11 2.71 22.93 -6.34
CA ASN A 11 3.91 22.07 -6.24
C ASN A 11 4.45 21.88 -4.81
N HIS A 12 4.12 22.79 -3.89
CA HIS A 12 4.55 22.70 -2.49
C HIS A 12 3.57 21.92 -1.59
N MET A 13 2.48 21.38 -2.15
CA MET A 13 1.48 20.61 -1.41
C MET A 13 1.42 19.16 -1.93
N THR A 14 1.20 18.21 -1.03
CA THR A 14 0.80 16.87 -1.42
C THR A 14 -0.64 16.84 -1.94
N VAL A 15 -0.97 15.86 -2.78
CA VAL A 15 -2.35 15.67 -3.28
C VAL A 15 -3.32 15.51 -2.10
N ALA A 16 -2.97 14.67 -1.13
CA ALA A 16 -3.79 14.44 0.05
C ALA A 16 -4.05 15.74 0.83
N ALA A 17 -3.00 16.51 1.14
CA ALA A 17 -3.14 17.77 1.88
C ALA A 17 -3.98 18.80 1.11
N TYR A 18 -3.83 18.83 -0.22
CA TYR A 18 -4.63 19.73 -1.05
C TYR A 18 -6.13 19.34 -1.04
N LEU A 19 -6.43 18.04 -1.25
CA LEU A 19 -7.82 17.57 -1.26
C LEU A 19 -8.51 17.80 0.09
N ARG A 20 -7.83 17.53 1.21
CA ARG A 20 -8.38 17.83 2.54
C ARG A 20 -8.73 19.31 2.72
N LYS A 21 -7.90 20.21 2.19
CA LYS A 21 -8.11 21.65 2.31
C LYS A 21 -9.15 22.19 1.32
N ALA A 22 -9.18 21.66 0.11
CA ALA A 22 -9.97 22.21 -1.01
C ALA A 22 -11.38 21.62 -1.10
N THR A 23 -11.69 20.59 -0.30
CA THR A 23 -12.97 19.87 -0.36
C THR A 23 -13.62 19.76 1.03
N ASP A 24 -14.75 19.09 1.08
CA ASP A 24 -15.48 18.78 2.32
C ASP A 24 -15.01 17.47 2.99
N PHE A 25 -13.75 17.06 2.76
CA PHE A 25 -13.21 15.75 3.15
C PHE A 25 -13.38 15.45 4.65
N GLU A 26 -13.08 16.42 5.52
CA GLU A 26 -13.23 16.24 6.98
C GLU A 26 -14.70 16.05 7.39
N LYS A 27 -15.62 16.77 6.76
CA LYS A 27 -17.07 16.57 7.00
C LYS A 27 -17.53 15.20 6.51
N ALA A 28 -16.99 14.73 5.41
CA ALA A 28 -17.27 13.40 4.90
C ALA A 28 -16.79 12.30 5.85
N ILE A 29 -15.62 12.48 6.49
CA ILE A 29 -15.13 11.59 7.56
C ILE A 29 -16.11 11.58 8.74
N GLU A 30 -16.45 12.77 9.27
CA GLU A 30 -17.36 12.91 10.40
C GLU A 30 -18.72 12.22 10.16
N ALA A 31 -19.24 12.29 8.93
CA ALA A 31 -20.53 11.71 8.57
C ALA A 31 -20.58 10.18 8.67
N VAL A 32 -19.46 9.50 8.58
CA VAL A 32 -19.39 8.02 8.59
C VAL A 32 -18.49 7.46 9.69
N SER A 33 -17.91 8.30 10.53
CA SER A 33 -17.04 7.86 11.63
C SER A 33 -17.73 6.81 12.49
N ASN A 34 -17.01 5.71 12.73
CA ASN A 34 -17.51 4.59 13.51
C ASN A 34 -16.35 4.02 14.37
N PRO A 35 -16.33 4.36 15.67
CA PRO A 35 -15.26 3.92 16.56
C PRO A 35 -15.12 2.40 16.69
N GLU A 36 -16.18 1.62 16.47
CA GLU A 36 -16.09 0.16 16.51
C GLU A 36 -15.34 -0.38 15.29
N LEU A 37 -15.63 0.14 14.10
CA LEU A 37 -14.88 -0.21 12.89
C LEU A 37 -13.43 0.26 12.99
N GLU A 38 -13.20 1.47 13.46
CA GLU A 38 -11.85 2.05 13.56
C GLU A 38 -10.94 1.31 14.57
N ARG A 39 -11.50 0.50 15.47
CA ARG A 39 -10.77 -0.40 16.37
C ARG A 39 -10.38 -1.73 15.76
N LEU A 40 -10.90 -2.08 14.57
CA LEU A 40 -10.47 -3.31 13.90
C LEU A 40 -8.98 -3.20 13.55
N VAL A 41 -8.23 -4.22 13.93
CA VAL A 41 -6.77 -4.29 13.74
C VAL A 41 -6.43 -4.78 12.34
N ALA A 42 -7.11 -5.82 11.88
CA ALA A 42 -6.88 -6.44 10.57
C ALA A 42 -8.13 -7.17 10.07
N ILE A 43 -8.21 -7.33 8.74
CA ILE A 43 -9.18 -8.21 8.07
C ILE A 43 -8.36 -9.16 7.20
N ARG A 44 -8.46 -10.45 7.51
CA ARG A 44 -7.83 -11.54 6.76
C ARG A 44 -8.72 -11.96 5.60
N ASP A 45 -8.10 -12.49 4.56
CA ASP A 45 -8.82 -12.97 3.37
C ASP A 45 -9.86 -11.94 2.90
N VAL A 46 -9.33 -10.75 2.53
CA VAL A 46 -10.18 -9.60 2.12
C VAL A 46 -11.26 -10.06 1.13
N PRO A 47 -12.55 -9.84 1.45
CA PRO A 47 -13.66 -10.35 0.66
C PRO A 47 -13.60 -9.94 -0.81
N GLY A 48 -13.84 -10.90 -1.71
CA GLY A 48 -13.84 -10.70 -3.15
C GLY A 48 -12.46 -10.66 -3.81
N VAL A 49 -11.37 -10.67 -3.04
CA VAL A 49 -10.00 -10.73 -3.58
C VAL A 49 -9.58 -12.19 -3.75
N GLN A 50 -9.19 -12.55 -4.96
CA GLN A 50 -8.67 -13.87 -5.26
C GLN A 50 -7.17 -13.81 -5.47
N VAL A 51 -6.43 -14.48 -4.60
CA VAL A 51 -4.98 -14.66 -4.78
C VAL A 51 -4.75 -15.99 -5.54
N PRO A 52 -3.97 -15.98 -6.63
CA PRO A 52 -3.71 -17.20 -7.38
C PRO A 52 -3.10 -18.30 -6.52
N SER A 53 -3.56 -19.53 -6.69
CA SER A 53 -3.11 -20.68 -5.91
C SER A 53 -1.67 -21.12 -6.21
N ASN A 54 -1.12 -20.71 -7.34
CA ASN A 54 0.24 -21.04 -7.77
C ASN A 54 1.27 -19.95 -7.39
N LEU A 55 1.18 -19.45 -6.17
CA LEU A 55 2.04 -18.37 -5.67
C LEU A 55 3.54 -18.61 -5.82
N GLU A 56 4.01 -19.83 -5.60
CA GLU A 56 5.42 -20.18 -5.77
C GLU A 56 5.88 -19.97 -7.21
N HIS A 57 5.07 -20.37 -8.18
CA HIS A 57 5.35 -20.16 -9.59
C HIS A 57 5.29 -18.67 -9.95
N ALA A 58 4.25 -17.98 -9.48
CA ALA A 58 4.08 -16.56 -9.73
C ALA A 58 5.17 -15.71 -9.07
N PHE A 59 5.62 -16.12 -7.88
CA PHE A 59 6.76 -15.49 -7.22
C PHE A 59 8.06 -15.75 -8.01
N ALA A 60 8.31 -16.99 -8.45
CA ALA A 60 9.48 -17.32 -9.24
C ALA A 60 9.50 -16.54 -10.55
N GLU A 61 8.38 -16.46 -11.28
CA GLU A 61 8.26 -15.69 -12.51
C GLU A 61 8.54 -14.19 -12.27
N ALA A 62 7.93 -13.60 -11.24
CA ALA A 62 8.16 -12.20 -10.89
C ALA A 62 9.61 -11.97 -10.44
N PHE A 63 10.18 -12.88 -9.67
CA PHE A 63 11.55 -12.79 -9.19
C PHE A 63 12.53 -12.93 -10.35
N ASP A 64 12.41 -13.93 -11.21
CA ASP A 64 13.28 -14.16 -12.35
C ASP A 64 13.27 -12.97 -13.32
N ARG A 65 12.08 -12.42 -13.57
CA ARG A 65 11.92 -11.27 -14.47
C ARG A 65 12.50 -9.98 -13.90
N PHE A 66 12.39 -9.77 -12.60
CA PHE A 66 12.77 -8.51 -11.96
C PHE A 66 13.96 -8.63 -11.01
N GLU A 67 14.64 -9.79 -10.98
CA GLU A 67 15.74 -10.05 -10.03
C GLU A 67 16.82 -8.97 -10.09
N SER A 68 17.34 -8.64 -11.27
CA SER A 68 18.36 -7.60 -11.43
C SER A 68 17.88 -6.27 -10.84
N LEU A 69 16.63 -5.91 -11.13
CA LEU A 69 16.01 -4.67 -10.68
C LEU A 69 15.81 -4.66 -9.16
N ILE A 70 15.43 -5.80 -8.57
CA ILE A 70 15.33 -5.96 -7.11
C ILE A 70 16.69 -5.73 -6.47
N TRP A 71 17.77 -6.31 -7.03
CA TRP A 71 19.10 -6.17 -6.48
C TRP A 71 19.74 -4.81 -6.74
N GLU A 72 19.33 -4.10 -7.78
CA GLU A 72 19.73 -2.73 -8.08
C GLU A 72 18.94 -1.68 -7.28
N SER A 73 17.78 -2.04 -6.73
CA SER A 73 16.98 -1.10 -5.95
C SER A 73 17.74 -0.65 -4.70
N GLN A 74 17.60 0.63 -4.36
CA GLN A 74 18.24 1.17 -3.18
C GLN A 74 17.63 0.59 -1.92
N ILE A 75 18.48 0.34 -0.93
CA ILE A 75 18.04 -0.06 0.40
C ILE A 75 17.46 1.18 1.09
N SER A 76 16.23 1.08 1.56
CA SER A 76 15.61 2.17 2.30
C SER A 76 16.43 2.49 3.56
N ALA A 77 16.89 3.73 3.67
CA ALA A 77 17.61 4.21 4.85
C ALA A 77 16.71 4.35 6.10
N ALA A 78 15.39 4.34 5.90
CA ALA A 78 14.40 4.48 6.96
C ALA A 78 14.15 3.19 7.75
N SER A 79 14.83 2.10 7.41
CA SER A 79 14.61 0.82 8.06
C SER A 79 15.93 0.11 8.34
N PRO A 80 16.10 -0.52 9.52
CA PRO A 80 17.27 -1.35 9.80
C PRO A 80 17.26 -2.66 8.99
N GLY A 81 16.09 -3.10 8.52
CA GLY A 81 15.95 -4.16 7.54
C GLY A 81 16.36 -3.67 6.15
N ARG A 82 16.87 -4.58 5.33
CA ARG A 82 17.20 -4.28 3.93
C ARG A 82 15.95 -4.50 3.08
N PHE A 83 15.17 -3.45 2.90
CA PHE A 83 14.09 -3.47 1.92
C PHE A 83 14.63 -3.25 0.53
N ARG A 84 14.22 -4.13 -0.36
CA ARG A 84 14.33 -3.92 -1.79
C ARG A 84 12.92 -3.84 -2.34
N ASN A 85 12.63 -2.74 -3.00
CA ASN A 85 11.29 -2.42 -3.46
C ASN A 85 11.27 -2.18 -4.96
N LEU A 86 10.29 -2.76 -5.63
CA LEU A 86 9.93 -2.39 -6.99
C LEU A 86 8.58 -1.71 -6.96
N SER A 87 8.50 -0.50 -7.47
CA SER A 87 7.25 0.27 -7.48
C SER A 87 6.22 -0.35 -8.41
N LEU A 88 4.99 -0.50 -7.94
CA LEU A 88 3.83 -0.95 -8.73
C LEU A 88 3.15 0.21 -9.46
N ALA A 89 3.37 1.44 -8.98
CA ALA A 89 2.80 2.64 -9.55
C ALA A 89 3.80 3.81 -9.50
N HIS A 90 3.60 4.81 -10.34
CA HIS A 90 4.41 6.02 -10.43
C HIS A 90 3.54 7.27 -10.65
N THR A 91 4.14 8.46 -10.57
CA THR A 91 3.44 9.74 -10.65
C THR A 91 3.17 10.21 -12.10
N GLY A 92 3.57 9.42 -13.09
CA GLY A 92 3.47 9.79 -14.51
C GLY A 92 4.79 10.30 -15.09
N HIS A 93 5.81 10.54 -14.28
CA HIS A 93 7.16 10.82 -14.78
C HIS A 93 7.88 9.52 -15.13
N PRO A 94 8.72 9.51 -16.17
CA PRO A 94 9.52 8.32 -16.51
C PRO A 94 10.52 8.09 -15.38
N VAL A 95 10.22 7.12 -14.56
CA VAL A 95 10.97 6.82 -13.35
C VAL A 95 12.01 5.77 -13.69
N LYS A 96 13.28 6.11 -13.45
CA LYS A 96 14.32 5.09 -13.30
C LYS A 96 14.14 4.31 -12.01
N ALA A 97 13.29 4.76 -11.15
CA ALA A 97 13.19 4.25 -9.82
C ALA A 97 12.05 3.27 -9.69
N MET A 98 12.41 2.22 -9.18
CA MET A 98 11.56 1.12 -8.81
C MET A 98 11.17 1.19 -7.35
N ASP A 99 11.51 2.27 -6.67
CA ASP A 99 11.14 2.56 -5.30
C ASP A 99 10.21 3.78 -5.29
N PRO A 100 8.96 3.66 -4.81
CA PRO A 100 8.04 4.78 -4.71
C PRO A 100 8.56 5.93 -3.83
N TYR A 101 9.52 5.64 -2.93
CA TYR A 101 10.19 6.68 -2.13
C TYR A 101 11.32 7.40 -2.88
N LEU A 102 11.71 6.88 -4.05
CA LEU A 102 12.73 7.45 -4.91
C LEU A 102 12.17 8.10 -6.17
N ASP A 103 10.86 8.00 -6.41
CA ASP A 103 10.20 8.85 -7.40
C ASP A 103 10.16 10.28 -6.86
N LYS A 104 11.34 10.77 -6.69
CA LYS A 104 11.58 12.16 -6.36
C LYS A 104 11.62 12.91 -7.68
N ASP A 105 10.45 13.33 -8.16
CA ASP A 105 10.46 14.68 -8.68
C ASP A 105 10.77 15.57 -7.45
N PRO A 106 12.00 16.03 -7.27
CA PRO A 106 12.38 16.77 -6.05
C PRO A 106 11.60 18.07 -5.91
N CYS A 107 10.85 18.44 -6.95
CA CYS A 107 10.08 19.66 -6.99
C CYS A 107 8.58 19.46 -6.69
N ARG A 108 8.04 18.22 -6.82
CA ARG A 108 6.58 18.07 -6.84
C ARG A 108 6.03 17.00 -5.91
N TYR A 109 6.69 15.87 -5.76
CA TYR A 109 6.14 14.75 -4.99
C TYR A 109 7.17 14.19 -4.00
N SER A 110 6.80 14.15 -2.74
CA SER A 110 7.53 13.35 -1.75
C SER A 110 6.99 11.92 -1.77
N GLY A 111 7.77 10.96 -1.30
CA GLY A 111 7.30 9.58 -1.12
C GLY A 111 6.12 9.45 -0.13
N ALA A 112 5.78 10.54 0.57
CA ALA A 112 4.61 10.64 1.42
C ALA A 112 3.33 11.00 0.64
N ASP A 113 3.44 11.38 -0.64
CA ASP A 113 2.29 11.74 -1.48
C ASP A 113 1.74 10.53 -2.25
N HIS A 114 1.25 9.55 -1.52
CA HIS A 114 0.74 8.29 -2.09
C HIS A 114 -0.42 8.47 -3.06
N LEU A 115 -1.23 9.54 -2.95
CA LEU A 115 -2.30 9.85 -3.89
C LEU A 115 -1.78 10.38 -5.24
N ALA A 116 -0.49 10.70 -5.36
CA ALA A 116 0.11 11.06 -6.63
C ALA A 116 0.49 9.85 -7.50
N PHE A 117 0.60 8.65 -6.91
CA PHE A 117 1.04 7.42 -7.60
C PHE A 117 -0.15 6.73 -8.27
N VAL A 118 -0.57 7.23 -9.42
CA VAL A 118 -1.77 6.79 -10.15
C VAL A 118 -1.50 5.96 -11.40
N HIS A 119 -0.26 5.97 -11.90
CA HIS A 119 0.10 5.25 -13.12
C HIS A 119 0.78 3.94 -12.81
N ARG A 120 0.29 2.84 -13.33
CA ARG A 120 0.94 1.53 -13.15
C ARG A 120 2.30 1.46 -13.80
N SER A 121 3.29 0.98 -13.05
CA SER A 121 4.63 0.66 -13.54
C SER A 121 4.64 -0.63 -14.40
N GLU A 122 5.79 -0.99 -14.97
CA GLU A 122 5.97 -2.27 -15.66
C GLU A 122 5.71 -3.45 -14.71
N VAL A 123 6.20 -3.38 -13.47
CA VAL A 123 5.96 -4.38 -12.44
C VAL A 123 4.47 -4.49 -12.11
N GLY A 124 3.79 -3.35 -11.94
CA GLY A 124 2.34 -3.30 -11.67
C GLY A 124 1.47 -3.76 -12.84
N ARG A 125 2.02 -3.86 -14.06
CA ARG A 125 1.35 -4.40 -15.26
C ARG A 125 1.79 -5.82 -15.60
N SER A 126 2.71 -6.42 -14.85
CA SER A 126 3.11 -7.81 -15.08
C SER A 126 1.91 -8.74 -14.92
N GLN A 127 1.94 -9.88 -15.61
CA GLN A 127 0.78 -10.77 -15.70
C GLN A 127 0.21 -11.13 -14.32
N PHE A 128 1.05 -11.56 -13.40
CA PHE A 128 0.60 -11.95 -12.07
C PHE A 128 0.10 -10.77 -11.22
N ILE A 129 0.95 -9.75 -11.05
CA ILE A 129 0.61 -8.59 -10.22
C ILE A 129 -0.54 -7.80 -10.86
N GLY A 130 -0.49 -7.59 -12.17
CA GLY A 130 -1.56 -6.90 -12.90
C GLY A 130 -2.91 -7.58 -12.71
N THR A 131 -2.97 -8.91 -12.86
CA THR A 131 -4.21 -9.68 -12.64
C THR A 131 -4.75 -9.52 -11.22
N MET A 132 -3.90 -9.51 -10.21
CA MET A 132 -4.33 -9.26 -8.83
C MET A 132 -4.88 -7.84 -8.66
N LEU A 133 -4.18 -6.83 -9.17
CA LEU A 133 -4.60 -5.44 -9.04
C LEU A 133 -5.85 -5.10 -9.86
N ASP A 134 -6.09 -5.81 -10.97
CA ASP A 134 -7.25 -5.59 -11.84
C ASP A 134 -8.58 -6.09 -11.24
N GLN A 135 -8.53 -6.84 -10.17
CA GLN A 135 -9.73 -7.22 -9.41
C GLN A 135 -10.38 -6.03 -8.71
N PHE A 136 -9.60 -5.02 -8.37
CA PHE A 136 -10.09 -3.84 -7.67
C PHE A 136 -10.79 -2.88 -8.63
N LYS A 137 -12.03 -2.51 -8.33
CA LYS A 137 -12.82 -1.55 -9.13
C LYS A 137 -12.58 -0.10 -8.73
N LEU A 138 -11.96 0.09 -7.57
CA LEU A 138 -11.53 1.38 -7.08
C LEU A 138 -10.11 1.70 -7.56
N THR A 139 -9.69 2.95 -7.45
CA THR A 139 -8.33 3.33 -7.82
C THR A 139 -7.32 2.62 -6.95
N VAL A 140 -6.44 1.86 -7.58
CA VAL A 140 -5.25 1.30 -6.95
C VAL A 140 -4.12 2.28 -7.14
N GLY A 141 -3.66 2.81 -6.03
CA GLY A 141 -2.60 3.82 -5.98
C GLY A 141 -1.21 3.22 -5.70
N SER A 142 -0.47 3.89 -4.86
CA SER A 142 0.90 3.53 -4.49
C SER A 142 1.02 2.06 -4.07
N GLY A 143 2.07 1.40 -4.53
CA GLY A 143 2.31 0.02 -4.17
C GLY A 143 3.72 -0.42 -4.55
N ARG A 144 4.12 -1.55 -3.98
CA ARG A 144 5.46 -2.11 -4.19
C ARG A 144 5.46 -3.62 -4.06
N LEU A 145 6.25 -4.27 -4.88
CA LEU A 145 6.77 -5.60 -4.61
C LEU A 145 7.97 -5.41 -3.66
N THR A 146 7.88 -5.96 -2.48
CA THR A 146 8.88 -5.79 -1.42
C THR A 146 9.57 -7.11 -1.13
N VAL A 147 10.89 -7.11 -1.18
CA VAL A 147 11.72 -8.18 -0.65
C VAL A 147 12.44 -7.67 0.59
N LEU A 148 12.10 -8.23 1.72
CA LEU A 148 12.74 -7.94 3.00
C LEU A 148 13.88 -8.93 3.22
N VAL A 149 15.10 -8.41 3.25
CA VAL A 149 16.29 -9.16 3.60
C VAL A 149 16.60 -8.88 5.08
N PRO A 150 16.82 -9.91 5.91
CA PRO A 150 17.06 -9.70 7.34
C PRO A 150 18.29 -8.81 7.57
N PRO A 151 18.24 -7.98 8.62
CA PRO A 151 19.41 -7.21 9.03
C PRO A 151 20.49 -8.15 9.58
N ASN A 152 21.74 -7.72 9.49
CA ASN A 152 22.87 -8.45 10.07
C ASN A 152 22.85 -8.46 11.62
N ARG A 153 21.87 -7.78 12.24
CA ARG A 153 21.73 -7.66 13.69
C ARG A 153 20.36 -8.17 14.13
N ARG A 154 20.38 -9.09 15.08
CA ARG A 154 19.19 -9.76 15.63
C ARG A 154 18.39 -8.91 16.62
N ASP A 155 19.00 -7.84 17.16
CA ASP A 155 18.45 -6.99 18.20
C ASP A 155 17.62 -5.81 17.68
N LYS A 156 17.47 -5.69 16.36
CA LYS A 156 16.74 -4.58 15.73
C LYS A 156 15.49 -5.06 15.04
N PRO A 157 14.42 -4.24 15.06
CA PRO A 157 13.24 -4.52 14.26
C PRO A 157 13.61 -4.50 12.77
N LEU A 158 12.84 -5.22 11.96
CA LEU A 158 13.00 -5.20 10.49
C LEU A 158 12.53 -3.86 9.91
N VAL A 159 11.52 -3.27 10.51
CA VAL A 159 10.99 -1.92 10.22
C VAL A 159 10.86 -1.18 11.54
N TYR A 160 11.19 0.09 11.58
CA TYR A 160 10.96 0.90 12.78
C TYR A 160 9.45 1.08 13.05
N PRO A 161 9.06 1.23 14.34
CA PRO A 161 7.68 1.58 14.68
C PRO A 161 7.23 2.84 13.97
N HIS A 162 6.04 2.78 13.36
CA HIS A 162 5.44 3.91 12.66
C HIS A 162 3.93 3.71 12.54
N ARG A 163 3.25 4.76 12.13
CA ARG A 163 1.86 4.73 11.67
C ARG A 163 1.81 5.15 10.22
N ASP A 164 0.88 4.59 9.50
CA ASP A 164 0.64 4.94 8.11
C ASP A 164 -0.42 6.05 7.97
N THR A 165 -0.79 6.34 6.74
CA THR A 165 -1.78 7.33 6.38
C THR A 165 -3.19 6.90 6.80
N SER A 166 -4.10 7.86 6.87
CA SER A 166 -5.50 7.66 7.22
C SER A 166 -6.20 6.63 6.33
N ILE A 167 -7.00 5.74 6.93
CA ILE A 167 -7.85 4.77 6.22
C ILE A 167 -8.85 5.41 5.27
N PHE A 168 -9.18 6.68 5.46
CA PHE A 168 -10.07 7.44 4.58
C PHE A 168 -9.38 7.92 3.31
N GLU A 169 -8.06 7.97 3.29
CA GLU A 169 -7.25 8.26 2.11
C GLU A 169 -6.85 7.00 1.37
N GLU A 170 -6.37 6.00 2.12
CA GLU A 170 -5.92 4.74 1.54
C GLU A 170 -6.16 3.54 2.44
N LEU A 171 -6.59 2.44 1.84
CA LEU A 171 -6.65 1.13 2.47
C LEU A 171 -5.43 0.34 2.04
N ARG A 172 -4.50 0.08 2.97
CA ARG A 172 -3.29 -0.69 2.68
C ARG A 172 -3.56 -2.17 2.67
N MET A 173 -3.33 -2.78 1.52
CA MET A 173 -3.42 -4.22 1.30
C MET A 173 -2.03 -4.82 1.26
N ASP A 174 -1.93 -6.03 1.78
CA ASP A 174 -0.73 -6.84 1.75
C ASP A 174 -1.07 -8.24 1.24
N ILE A 175 -0.36 -8.68 0.23
CA ILE A 175 -0.41 -10.07 -0.23
C ILE A 175 0.96 -10.68 0.05
N CYS A 176 1.01 -11.57 1.02
CA CYS A 176 2.23 -12.28 1.36
C CYS A 176 2.53 -13.34 0.29
N LEU A 177 3.68 -13.24 -0.37
CA LEU A 177 4.14 -14.23 -1.35
C LEU A 177 5.00 -15.30 -0.68
N ALA A 178 5.90 -14.89 0.21
CA ALA A 178 6.74 -15.76 0.98
C ALA A 178 7.13 -15.13 2.31
N VAL A 179 7.23 -15.91 3.37
CA VAL A 179 7.63 -15.44 4.69
C VAL A 179 8.39 -16.51 5.45
N SER A 180 9.47 -16.10 6.10
CA SER A 180 10.20 -16.98 7.02
C SER A 180 9.46 -17.12 8.34
N PRO A 181 9.52 -18.29 8.99
CA PRO A 181 8.92 -18.48 10.30
C PRO A 181 9.41 -17.44 11.33
N GLY A 182 8.49 -16.88 12.09
CA GLY A 182 8.76 -15.89 13.12
C GLY A 182 8.81 -14.43 12.66
N VAL A 183 8.69 -14.16 11.36
CA VAL A 183 8.47 -12.80 10.87
C VAL A 183 7.00 -12.43 11.06
N VAL A 184 6.76 -11.43 11.90
CA VAL A 184 5.41 -10.99 12.29
C VAL A 184 5.31 -9.46 12.26
N LEU A 185 4.10 -8.96 12.13
CA LEU A 185 3.79 -7.56 12.41
C LEU A 185 3.44 -7.45 13.90
N SER A 186 4.26 -6.73 14.64
CA SER A 186 4.00 -6.37 16.02
C SER A 186 3.22 -5.06 16.07
N ILE A 187 2.08 -5.07 16.71
CA ILE A 187 1.14 -3.96 16.76
C ILE A 187 0.99 -3.54 18.21
N ASP A 188 1.14 -2.24 18.48
CA ASP A 188 1.09 -1.71 19.84
C ASP A 188 -0.25 -2.04 20.53
N GLY A 189 -0.16 -2.66 21.70
CA GLY A 189 -1.32 -3.08 22.51
C GLY A 189 -2.13 -4.24 21.95
N GLN A 190 -1.63 -4.95 20.91
CA GLN A 190 -2.31 -6.08 20.28
C GLN A 190 -1.39 -7.31 20.22
N ASP A 191 -1.97 -8.45 19.88
CA ASP A 191 -1.21 -9.66 19.57
C ASP A 191 -0.45 -9.50 18.24
N ASP A 192 0.70 -10.17 18.13
CA ASP A 192 1.47 -10.20 16.89
C ASP A 192 0.64 -10.80 15.74
N LEU A 193 0.64 -10.12 14.60
CA LEU A 193 -0.05 -10.56 13.40
C LEU A 193 0.90 -11.36 12.50
N CYS A 194 0.63 -12.66 12.35
CA CYS A 194 1.36 -13.53 11.42
C CYS A 194 0.87 -13.33 9.98
N PHE A 195 1.77 -13.52 9.03
CA PHE A 195 1.47 -13.52 7.62
C PHE A 195 1.35 -14.94 7.09
N ASN A 196 0.34 -15.18 6.26
CA ASN A 196 0.15 -16.44 5.56
C ASN A 196 0.39 -16.23 4.05
N PRO A 197 1.29 -17.02 3.41
CA PRO A 197 1.43 -16.96 1.96
C PRO A 197 0.09 -17.20 1.26
N GLY A 198 -0.25 -16.35 0.30
CA GLY A 198 -1.51 -16.43 -0.44
C GLY A 198 -2.69 -15.72 0.19
N GLU A 199 -2.53 -15.12 1.36
CA GLU A 199 -3.56 -14.31 1.99
C GLU A 199 -3.49 -12.87 1.50
N CYS A 200 -4.64 -12.29 1.19
CA CYS A 200 -4.78 -10.84 1.06
C CYS A 200 -5.22 -10.27 2.40
N LEU A 201 -4.35 -9.51 3.02
CA LEU A 201 -4.52 -8.96 4.35
C LEU A 201 -4.69 -7.44 4.27
N TRP A 202 -5.73 -6.92 4.90
CA TRP A 202 -5.81 -5.51 5.25
C TRP A 202 -5.41 -5.32 6.72
N MET A 203 -4.65 -4.26 6.99
CA MET A 203 -4.21 -3.90 8.34
C MET A 203 -4.50 -2.43 8.61
N ASN A 204 -4.98 -2.14 9.82
CA ASN A 204 -5.23 -0.76 10.27
C ASN A 204 -3.92 -0.08 10.71
N CYS A 205 -3.03 0.10 9.78
CA CYS A 205 -1.72 0.70 10.02
C CYS A 205 -1.78 2.21 10.36
N SER A 206 -2.91 2.86 10.15
CA SER A 206 -3.12 4.26 10.55
C SER A 206 -3.61 4.39 12.01
N GLY A 207 -4.45 3.47 12.46
CA GLY A 207 -4.98 3.44 13.81
C GLY A 207 -3.97 2.99 14.86
N TYR A 208 -3.03 2.13 14.48
CA TYR A 208 -2.09 1.50 15.38
C TYR A 208 -0.63 1.75 14.96
N GLU A 209 0.21 2.05 15.95
CA GLU A 209 1.66 1.97 15.74
C GLU A 209 2.06 0.51 15.53
N HIS A 210 2.84 0.26 14.50
CA HIS A 210 3.23 -1.09 14.13
C HIS A 210 4.70 -1.16 13.70
N THR A 211 5.27 -2.34 13.85
CA THR A 211 6.65 -2.64 13.46
C THR A 211 6.74 -4.07 12.93
N LEU A 212 7.62 -4.31 11.99
CA LEU A 212 7.90 -5.67 11.52
C LEU A 212 9.10 -6.22 12.29
N VAL A 213 8.94 -7.38 12.90
CA VAL A 213 9.97 -8.04 13.72
C VAL A 213 10.14 -9.50 13.34
N ASN A 214 11.28 -10.07 13.69
CA ASN A 214 11.48 -11.52 13.65
C ASN A 214 11.63 -12.03 15.08
N ARG A 215 10.67 -12.83 15.52
CA ARG A 215 10.65 -13.45 16.87
C ARG A 215 11.57 -14.68 16.98
N ASN A 216 12.00 -15.24 15.86
CA ASN A 216 12.88 -16.40 15.85
C ASN A 216 14.36 -15.99 15.86
N SER A 217 15.19 -16.87 16.35
CA SER A 217 16.65 -16.69 16.32
C SER A 217 17.26 -16.80 14.92
N CYS A 218 16.51 -17.34 13.95
CA CYS A 218 16.94 -17.47 12.57
C CYS A 218 16.80 -16.15 11.84
N LEU A 219 17.75 -15.83 10.94
CA LEU A 219 17.61 -14.73 10.02
C LEU A 219 16.55 -15.10 8.99
N GLY A 220 15.41 -14.44 9.05
CA GLY A 220 14.30 -14.67 8.14
C GLY A 220 13.89 -13.42 7.41
N GLY A 221 13.38 -13.57 6.21
CA GLY A 221 12.90 -12.51 5.36
C GLY A 221 11.44 -12.68 4.96
N ARG A 222 10.95 -11.77 4.13
CA ARG A 222 9.60 -11.75 3.60
C ARG A 222 9.58 -11.18 2.19
N CYS A 223 8.74 -11.75 1.35
CA CYS A 223 8.38 -11.15 0.08
C CYS A 223 6.87 -10.92 0.03
N SER A 224 6.47 -9.74 -0.40
CA SER A 224 5.05 -9.37 -0.45
C SER A 224 4.77 -8.29 -1.49
N VAL A 225 3.53 -8.27 -1.92
CA VAL A 225 2.95 -7.18 -2.72
C VAL A 225 2.14 -6.30 -1.78
N HIS A 226 2.62 -5.09 -1.55
CA HIS A 226 1.88 -4.04 -0.85
C HIS A 226 1.28 -3.09 -1.85
N PHE A 227 0.05 -2.68 -1.64
CA PHE A 227 -0.58 -1.66 -2.48
C PHE A 227 -1.70 -0.95 -1.71
N SER A 228 -2.10 0.20 -2.22
CA SER A 228 -3.16 1.01 -1.64
C SER A 228 -4.38 1.01 -2.54
N VAL A 229 -5.55 0.83 -1.96
CA VAL A 229 -6.84 1.05 -2.62
C VAL A 229 -7.44 2.33 -2.05
N TRP A 230 -7.84 3.25 -2.92
CA TRP A 230 -8.44 4.51 -2.47
C TRP A 230 -9.94 4.34 -2.26
N PRO A 231 -10.42 4.43 -1.02
CA PRO A 231 -11.82 4.07 -0.74
C PRO A 231 -12.82 5.09 -1.28
N TRP A 232 -12.45 6.37 -1.32
CA TRP A 232 -13.37 7.46 -1.57
C TRP A 232 -13.05 8.32 -2.77
N ILE A 233 -11.82 8.27 -3.23
CA ILE A 233 -11.32 9.11 -4.32
C ILE A 233 -11.00 8.22 -5.51
N GLU A 234 -11.33 8.69 -6.69
CA GLU A 234 -10.90 8.09 -7.95
C GLU A 234 -10.10 9.09 -8.77
N PHE A 235 -9.18 8.57 -9.56
CA PHE A 235 -8.41 9.35 -10.51
C PHE A 235 -8.81 9.00 -11.94
N ASP A 236 -9.30 9.99 -12.66
CA ASP A 236 -9.59 9.88 -14.08
C ASP A 236 -8.33 10.17 -14.89
N HIS A 237 -7.78 9.14 -15.53
CA HIS A 237 -6.56 9.25 -16.33
C HIS A 237 -6.72 10.09 -17.60
N LEU A 238 -7.93 10.15 -18.17
CA LEU A 238 -8.19 10.93 -19.39
C LEU A 238 -8.23 12.41 -19.11
N THR A 239 -8.93 12.80 -18.07
CA THR A 239 -9.09 14.20 -17.68
C THR A 239 -8.05 14.65 -16.65
N ARG A 240 -7.26 13.74 -16.13
CA ARG A 240 -6.26 13.97 -15.05
C ARG A 240 -6.89 14.63 -13.82
N THR A 241 -8.06 14.16 -13.43
CA THR A 241 -8.81 14.72 -12.31
C THR A 241 -9.02 13.74 -11.20
N TYR A 242 -8.88 14.25 -9.97
CA TYR A 242 -9.34 13.58 -8.74
C TYR A 242 -10.79 13.95 -8.51
N ARG A 243 -11.62 12.97 -8.20
CA ARG A 243 -13.04 13.18 -7.90
C ARG A 243 -13.52 12.18 -6.85
N PRO A 244 -14.58 12.50 -6.09
CA PRO A 244 -15.19 11.56 -5.17
C PRO A 244 -15.89 10.44 -5.95
N ASN A 245 -15.75 9.21 -5.48
CA ASN A 245 -16.53 8.10 -5.96
C ASN A 245 -17.88 7.99 -5.21
N ARG A 246 -18.67 6.96 -5.53
CA ARG A 246 -20.02 6.76 -4.95
C ARG A 246 -20.04 6.54 -3.43
N PHE A 247 -18.92 6.20 -2.82
CA PHE A 247 -18.82 5.89 -1.39
C PHE A 247 -18.37 7.09 -0.53
N TYR A 248 -17.93 8.17 -1.17
CA TYR A 248 -17.42 9.36 -0.51
C TYR A 248 -18.41 9.94 0.50
N GLY A 249 -18.06 9.94 1.79
CA GLY A 249 -18.90 10.42 2.88
C GLY A 249 -20.20 9.64 3.11
N CYS A 250 -20.39 8.51 2.42
CA CYS A 250 -21.61 7.69 2.52
C CYS A 250 -21.33 6.32 3.15
N LYS A 251 -20.10 5.83 3.06
CA LYS A 251 -19.73 4.51 3.59
C LYS A 251 -18.35 4.53 4.22
N HIS A 252 -18.23 3.96 5.41
CA HIS A 252 -16.96 3.85 6.11
C HIS A 252 -16.00 2.91 5.35
N PRO A 253 -14.69 3.28 5.17
CA PRO A 253 -13.76 2.47 4.38
C PRO A 253 -13.62 1.02 4.85
N ILE A 254 -13.60 0.77 6.16
CA ILE A 254 -13.53 -0.60 6.70
C ILE A 254 -14.81 -1.38 6.38
N GLN A 255 -15.98 -0.72 6.43
CA GLN A 255 -17.24 -1.36 6.03
C GLN A 255 -17.22 -1.74 4.54
N MET A 256 -16.57 -0.96 3.69
CA MET A 256 -16.40 -1.30 2.28
C MET A 256 -15.58 -2.59 2.10
N ILE A 257 -14.56 -2.81 2.94
CA ILE A 257 -13.81 -4.08 2.93
C ILE A 257 -14.73 -5.24 3.32
N LEU A 258 -15.44 -5.10 4.45
CA LEU A 258 -16.30 -6.16 4.99
C LEU A 258 -17.42 -6.56 4.02
N ASP A 259 -17.94 -5.60 3.26
CA ASP A 259 -19.02 -5.82 2.29
C ASP A 259 -18.51 -6.25 0.90
N GLY A 260 -17.19 -6.31 0.68
CA GLY A 260 -16.58 -6.69 -0.61
C GLY A 260 -16.67 -5.61 -1.69
N ASP A 261 -16.95 -4.36 -1.34
CA ASP A 261 -17.12 -3.26 -2.31
C ASP A 261 -15.84 -2.85 -3.05
N LEU A 262 -14.68 -3.33 -2.61
CA LEU A 262 -13.41 -2.98 -3.25
C LEU A 262 -13.26 -3.64 -4.63
N THR A 263 -13.93 -4.78 -4.83
CA THR A 263 -13.81 -5.63 -6.02
C THR A 263 -15.09 -5.70 -6.85
N GLN A 264 -16.19 -5.11 -6.39
CA GLN A 264 -17.51 -5.15 -7.03
C GLN A 264 -17.89 -3.87 -7.78
#